data_c5cae0b9409ffa083e52229ecf79d622
#
_entry.id   c5cae0b9409ffa083e52229ecf79d622
#
_cell.length_a   1.000
_cell.length_b   1.000
_cell.length_c   1.000
_cell.angle_alpha   90.00
_cell.angle_beta   90.00
_cell.angle_gamma   90.00
#
_symmetry.space_group_name_H-M   'P 1'
#
loop_
_entity.id
_entity.type
_entity.pdbx_description
1 polymer ?
#
loop_
_entity_poly.entity_id
_entity_poly.type
_entity_poly.pdbx_seq_one_letter_code
_entity_poly.pdbx_strand_id
1 'polypeptide(L)' 'KHLSAKEAMELAVQKREKELSLDVIMESIRERALNGFDYWMTFGVVTEKEEKFLRDNRYRISRFGNGCVQVYWKPKQA' A
#
# COMPACT_ATOMS: atom_id res chain seq x y z
N LYS A 1 16.30 4.42 -26.80
CA LYS A 1 17.22 4.52 -25.71
C LYS A 1 16.77 3.63 -24.57
N HIS A 2 17.66 2.83 -24.07
CA HIS A 2 17.32 1.84 -23.04
C HIS A 2 17.74 2.32 -21.68
N LEU A 3 16.93 1.99 -20.68
CA LEU A 3 17.32 2.19 -19.30
C LEU A 3 18.32 1.11 -18.92
N SER A 4 19.39 1.50 -18.26
CA SER A 4 20.30 0.53 -17.70
C SER A 4 19.64 -0.11 -16.46
N ALA A 5 20.15 -1.27 -16.07
CA ALA A 5 19.64 -1.93 -14.87
C ALA A 5 19.80 -1.03 -13.65
N LYS A 6 20.90 -0.28 -13.59
CA LYS A 6 21.14 0.64 -12.51
C LYS A 6 20.10 1.75 -12.46
N GLU A 7 19.77 2.31 -13.62
CA GLU A 7 18.77 3.36 -13.68
C GLU A 7 17.39 2.86 -13.28
N ALA A 8 17.05 1.67 -13.75
CA ALA A 8 15.77 1.08 -13.39
C ALA A 8 15.68 0.84 -11.90
N MET A 9 16.79 0.37 -11.29
CA MET A 9 16.84 0.13 -9.86
C MET A 9 16.70 1.43 -9.07
N GLU A 10 17.36 2.49 -9.52
CA GLU A 10 17.28 3.78 -8.86
C GLU A 10 15.85 4.34 -8.91
N LEU A 11 15.18 4.19 -10.04
CA LEU A 11 13.81 4.63 -10.16
C LEU A 11 12.88 3.84 -9.24
N ALA A 12 13.12 2.54 -9.13
CA ALA A 12 12.31 1.70 -8.27
C ALA A 12 12.50 2.08 -6.80
N VAL A 13 13.75 2.36 -6.42
CA VAL A 13 14.06 2.77 -5.05
C VAL A 13 13.40 4.11 -4.73
N GLN A 14 13.50 5.06 -5.64
CA GLN A 14 12.87 6.36 -5.44
C GLN A 14 11.36 6.22 -5.24
N LYS A 15 10.75 5.36 -6.01
CA LYS A 15 9.31 5.17 -5.90
C LYS A 15 8.92 4.49 -4.59
N ARG A 16 9.76 3.57 -4.13
CA ARG A 16 9.51 2.90 -2.85
C ARG A 16 9.67 3.83 -1.67
N GLU A 17 10.68 4.68 -1.72
CA GLU A 17 10.95 5.61 -0.64
C GLU A 17 9.96 6.74 -0.60
N LYS A 18 9.32 6.99 -1.71
CA LYS A 18 8.34 8.05 -1.79
C LYS A 18 7.08 7.64 -1.04
N GLU A 19 6.64 8.53 -0.18
CA GLU A 19 5.42 8.33 0.57
C GLU A 19 4.24 8.20 -0.39
N LEU A 20 3.43 7.17 -0.18
CA LEU A 20 2.23 7.00 -0.96
C LEU A 20 1.18 8.00 -0.50
N SER A 21 0.57 8.70 -1.45
CA SER A 21 -0.50 9.61 -1.10
C SER A 21 -1.75 8.80 -0.72
N LEU A 22 -2.58 9.40 0.09
CA LEU A 22 -3.82 8.75 0.50
C LEU A 22 -4.70 8.42 -0.70
N ASP A 23 -4.71 9.30 -1.71
CA ASP A 23 -5.50 9.06 -2.91
C ASP A 23 -5.06 7.80 -3.63
N VAL A 24 -3.75 7.57 -3.74
CA VAL A 24 -3.22 6.36 -4.37
C VAL A 24 -3.60 5.14 -3.57
N ILE A 25 -3.50 5.22 -2.26
CA ILE A 25 -3.85 4.10 -1.39
C ILE A 25 -5.33 3.75 -1.55
N MET A 26 -6.19 4.74 -1.50
CA MET A 26 -7.63 4.50 -1.60
C MET A 26 -8.03 3.97 -2.97
N GLU A 27 -7.41 4.47 -4.02
CA GLU A 27 -7.68 3.96 -5.37
C GLU A 27 -7.23 2.51 -5.51
N SER A 28 -6.07 2.17 -4.95
CA SER A 28 -5.58 0.80 -4.97
C SER A 28 -6.51 -0.14 -4.23
N ILE A 29 -7.00 0.30 -3.07
CA ILE A 29 -7.95 -0.48 -2.29
C ILE A 29 -9.24 -0.69 -3.08
N ARG A 30 -9.75 0.36 -3.69
CA ARG A 30 -10.96 0.28 -4.48
C ARG A 30 -10.82 -0.72 -5.63
N GLU A 31 -9.70 -0.66 -6.31
CA GLU A 31 -9.46 -1.57 -7.43
C GLU A 31 -9.41 -3.01 -6.98
N ARG A 32 -8.75 -3.28 -5.86
CA ARG A 32 -8.72 -4.62 -5.30
C ARG A 32 -10.12 -5.09 -4.90
N ALA A 33 -10.88 -4.22 -4.26
CA ALA A 33 -12.22 -4.56 -3.83
C ALA A 33 -13.13 -4.89 -5.01
N LEU A 34 -12.99 -4.14 -6.10
CA LEU A 34 -13.76 -4.40 -7.32
C LEU A 34 -13.42 -5.73 -7.94
N ASN A 35 -12.20 -6.22 -7.71
CA ASN A 35 -11.78 -7.53 -8.20
C ASN A 35 -12.07 -8.66 -7.21
N GLY A 36 -12.81 -8.38 -6.16
CA GLY A 36 -13.23 -9.41 -5.21
C GLY A 36 -12.26 -9.71 -4.10
N PHE A 37 -11.20 -8.94 -3.98
CA PHE A 37 -10.25 -9.11 -2.88
C PHE A 37 -10.73 -8.38 -1.64
N ASP A 38 -10.30 -8.86 -0.48
CA ASP A 38 -10.62 -8.22 0.79
C ASP A 38 -9.38 -7.60 1.44
N TYR A 39 -8.30 -7.47 0.68
CA TYR A 39 -7.05 -6.91 1.18
C TYR A 39 -6.24 -6.31 0.04
N TRP A 40 -5.27 -5.48 0.43
CA TRP A 40 -4.31 -4.89 -0.49
C TRP A 40 -2.96 -4.90 0.21
N MET A 41 -1.91 -5.21 -0.53
CA MET A 41 -0.55 -5.24 0.01
C MET A 41 0.34 -4.31 -0.76
N THR A 42 1.28 -3.70 -0.06
CA THR A 42 2.22 -2.80 -0.71
C THR A 42 3.56 -2.85 0.01
N PHE A 43 4.60 -2.56 -0.74
CA PHE A 43 5.93 -2.34 -0.18
C PHE A 43 6.23 -0.84 -0.08
N GLY A 44 5.27 0.00 -0.43
CA GLY A 44 5.43 1.45 -0.30
C GLY A 44 5.37 1.91 1.13
N VAL A 45 5.70 3.17 1.33
CA VAL A 45 5.71 3.75 2.66
C VAL A 45 4.32 4.23 3.02
N VAL A 46 3.77 3.67 4.09
CA VAL A 46 2.49 4.11 4.64
C VAL A 46 2.81 4.80 5.96
N THR A 47 2.55 6.10 6.02
CA THR A 47 2.88 6.89 7.20
C THR A 47 1.86 6.67 8.31
N GLU A 48 2.24 7.10 9.52
CA GLU A 48 1.33 6.99 10.65
C GLU A 48 0.04 7.77 10.42
N LYS A 49 0.14 8.89 9.73
CA LYS A 49 -1.02 9.70 9.42
C LYS A 49 -2.01 8.94 8.53
N GLU A 50 -1.47 8.29 7.52
CA GLU A 50 -2.29 7.49 6.61
C GLU A 50 -2.85 6.26 7.30
N GLU A 51 -2.03 5.65 8.14
CA GLU A 51 -2.48 4.50 8.91
C GLU A 51 -3.63 4.90 9.83
N LYS A 52 -3.53 6.05 10.49
CA LYS A 52 -4.60 6.52 11.36
C LYS A 52 -5.89 6.73 10.57
N PHE A 53 -5.79 7.34 9.40
CA PHE A 53 -6.95 7.54 8.55
C PHE A 53 -7.62 6.21 8.21
N LEU A 54 -6.81 5.23 7.83
CA LEU A 54 -7.34 3.93 7.47
C LEU A 54 -7.99 3.24 8.67
N ARG A 55 -7.37 3.29 9.83
CA ARG A 55 -7.95 2.69 11.03
C ARG A 55 -9.25 3.38 11.43
N ASP A 56 -9.30 4.70 11.28
CA ASP A 56 -10.53 5.45 11.59
C ASP A 56 -11.66 5.07 10.65
N ASN A 57 -11.33 4.59 9.47
CA ASN A 57 -12.30 4.12 8.50
C ASN A 57 -12.48 2.61 8.53
N ARG A 58 -12.08 1.98 9.62
CA ARG A 58 -12.31 0.57 9.92
C ARG A 58 -11.48 -0.39 9.08
N TYR A 59 -10.41 0.08 8.49
CA TYR A 59 -9.44 -0.80 7.85
C TYR A 59 -8.51 -1.37 8.90
N ARG A 60 -8.00 -2.54 8.62
CA ARG A 60 -6.99 -3.16 9.48
C ARG A 60 -5.66 -3.14 8.76
N ILE A 61 -4.59 -2.99 9.52
CA ILE A 61 -3.26 -2.86 8.97
C ILE A 61 -2.33 -3.85 9.68
N SER A 62 -1.60 -4.60 8.87
CA SER A 62 -0.56 -5.49 9.38
C SER A 62 0.76 -5.10 8.72
N ARG A 63 1.80 -4.99 9.51
CA ARG A 63 3.14 -4.70 9.02
C ARG A 63 4.00 -5.93 9.19
N PHE A 64 4.67 -6.28 8.10
CA PHE A 64 5.55 -7.44 8.11
C PHE A 64 6.99 -6.98 8.17
N GLY A 65 7.88 -7.83 8.69
CA GLY A 65 9.27 -7.46 8.91
C GLY A 65 10.07 -7.15 7.65
N ASN A 66 9.58 -7.54 6.50
CA ASN A 66 10.25 -7.28 5.23
C ASN A 66 9.83 -5.96 4.57
N GLY A 67 9.15 -5.10 5.31
CA GLY A 67 8.71 -3.81 4.79
C GLY A 67 7.37 -3.85 4.07
N CYS A 68 6.73 -5.01 4.04
CA CYS A 68 5.43 -5.14 3.42
C CYS A 68 4.34 -4.69 4.39
N VAL A 69 3.36 -3.97 3.86
CA VAL A 69 2.20 -3.53 4.65
C VAL A 69 0.96 -4.09 3.98
N GLN A 70 0.13 -4.74 4.78
CA GLN A 70 -1.13 -5.27 4.29
C GLN A 70 -2.28 -4.49 4.92
N VAL A 71 -3.18 -4.02 4.06
CA VAL A 71 -4.39 -3.32 4.49
C VAL A 71 -5.57 -4.19 4.09
N TYR A 72 -6.43 -4.51 5.04
CA TYR A 72 -7.59 -5.34 4.73
C TYR A 72 -8.84 -4.76 5.38
N TRP A 73 -9.96 -5.08 4.76
CA TRP A 73 -11.23 -4.44 5.11
C TRP A 73 -12.37 -5.42 5.29
N LYS A 74 -12.10 -6.69 5.17
CA LYS A 74 -13.15 -7.67 5.37
C LYS A 74 -13.69 -7.58 6.78
N PRO A 75 -14.99 -7.40 6.96
CA PRO A 75 -15.53 -7.30 8.29
C PRO A 75 -15.33 -8.61 9.02
N LYS A 76 -15.00 -8.51 10.30
CA LYS A 76 -14.81 -9.68 11.12
C LYS A 76 -16.13 -10.39 11.26
N GLN A 77 -16.16 -11.65 10.92
CA GLN A 77 -17.37 -12.45 11.11
C GLN A 77 -17.58 -12.67 12.58
N ALA A 78 -18.76 -12.38 13.02
CA ALA A 78 -19.11 -12.58 14.40
C ALA A 78 -19.22 -14.06 14.71
#